data_24e2281febf8e2d6f2adeeddeae95c76
#
_entry.id   24e2281febf8e2d6f2adeeddeae95c76
#
_cell.length_a   1.000
_cell.length_b   1.000
_cell.length_c   1.000
_cell.angle_alpha   90.00
_cell.angle_beta   90.00
_cell.angle_gamma   90.00
#
_symmetry.space_group_name_H-M   'P 1'
#
loop_
_entity.id
_entity.type
_entity.pdbx_description
1 polymer ?
#
loop_
_entity_poly.entity_id
_entity_poly.type
_entity_poly.pdbx_seq_one_letter_code
_entity_poly.pdbx_strand_id
1 'polypeptide(L)'
;MPPFRTIWFACISLSYSILLFGTAMLGFKLTTQNETGWGPAILPIILAILSLALTIMSLLIKRNYTVGMVGIHLAMIMPLAGALLLGMRAWDQYQVGQQGTQVTLAGMMAVTSIYVFVTMMLIRPKKEEAPATMDSQEKTTAIGQ
;
A
#
# COMPACT_ATOMS: atom_id res chain seq x y z
N MET A 1 -23.86 2.73 -3.30
CA MET A 1 -22.92 1.93 -2.49
C MET A 1 -21.60 1.88 -3.22
N PRO A 2 -20.44 1.88 -2.55
CA PRO A 2 -19.18 1.68 -3.25
C PRO A 2 -19.18 0.31 -3.93
N PRO A 3 -18.61 0.17 -5.13
CA PRO A 3 -18.48 -1.12 -5.77
C PRO A 3 -17.73 -2.08 -4.85
N PHE A 4 -18.21 -3.30 -4.73
CA PHE A 4 -17.71 -4.32 -3.80
C PHE A 4 -16.19 -4.49 -3.89
N ARG A 5 -15.62 -4.46 -5.10
CA ARG A 5 -14.17 -4.57 -5.32
C ARG A 5 -13.36 -3.41 -4.74
N THR A 6 -13.89 -2.18 -4.77
CA THR A 6 -13.22 -1.01 -4.18
C THR A 6 -13.14 -1.13 -2.67
N ILE A 7 -14.17 -1.68 -2.02
CA ILE A 7 -14.15 -1.92 -0.56
C ILE A 7 -13.09 -2.97 -0.22
N TRP A 8 -13.06 -4.09 -0.94
CA TRP A 8 -12.05 -5.13 -0.71
C TRP A 8 -10.63 -4.63 -0.94
N PHE A 9 -10.41 -3.85 -2.00
CA PHE A 9 -9.14 -3.20 -2.26
C PHE A 9 -8.71 -2.29 -1.09
N ALA A 10 -9.62 -1.45 -0.60
CA ALA A 10 -9.36 -0.57 0.54
C ALA A 10 -9.07 -1.35 1.83
N CYS A 11 -9.81 -2.44 2.09
CA CYS A 11 -9.57 -3.31 3.25
C CYS A 11 -8.18 -3.95 3.21
N ILE A 12 -7.76 -4.47 2.06
CA ILE A 12 -6.43 -5.08 1.89
C ILE A 12 -5.33 -4.03 2.07
N SER A 13 -5.49 -2.85 1.46
CA SER A 13 -4.54 -1.76 1.59
C SER A 13 -4.43 -1.25 3.04
N LEU A 14 -5.55 -1.15 3.74
CA LEU A 14 -5.58 -0.78 5.16
C LEU A 14 -4.89 -1.85 6.03
N SER A 15 -5.20 -3.12 5.81
CA SER A 15 -4.56 -4.23 6.53
C SER A 15 -3.04 -4.23 6.32
N TYR A 16 -2.59 -3.95 5.10
CA TYR A 16 -1.17 -3.82 4.79
C TYR A 16 -0.52 -2.64 5.54
N SER A 17 -1.18 -1.48 5.62
CA SER A 17 -0.68 -0.33 6.38
C SER A 17 -0.56 -0.63 7.87
N ILE A 18 -1.55 -1.31 8.46
CA ILE A 18 -1.52 -1.73 9.87
C ILE A 18 -0.38 -2.71 10.12
N LEU A 19 -0.17 -3.65 9.21
CA LEU A 19 0.90 -4.64 9.31
C LEU A 19 2.28 -3.99 9.22
N LEU A 20 2.48 -3.03 8.31
CA LEU A 20 3.71 -2.23 8.23
C LEU A 20 3.97 -1.45 9.52
N PHE A 21 2.93 -0.82 10.09
CA PHE A 21 3.06 -0.09 11.34
C PHE A 21 3.40 -1.01 12.52
N GLY A 22 2.74 -2.17 12.61
CA GLY A 22 3.02 -3.18 13.63
C GLY A 22 4.46 -3.69 13.57
N THR A 23 4.97 -3.96 12.37
CA THR A 23 6.37 -4.40 12.18
C THR A 23 7.36 -3.27 12.47
N ALA A 24 7.02 -2.01 12.19
CA ALA A 24 7.83 -0.87 12.58
C ALA A 24 7.98 -0.77 14.10
N MET A 25 6.88 -0.96 14.83
CA MET A 25 6.88 -0.96 16.30
C MET A 25 7.68 -2.12 16.89
N LEU A 26 7.58 -3.32 16.30
CA LEU A 26 8.40 -4.45 16.68
C LEU A 26 9.89 -4.19 16.42
N GLY A 27 10.21 -3.66 15.24
CA GLY A 27 11.58 -3.29 14.88
C GLY A 27 12.15 -2.24 15.84
N PHE A 28 11.36 -1.26 16.25
CA PHE A 28 11.75 -0.26 17.25
C PHE A 28 12.05 -0.89 18.60
N LYS A 29 11.17 -1.75 19.12
CA LYS A 29 11.40 -2.44 20.40
C LYS A 29 12.65 -3.31 20.39
N LEU A 30 12.91 -4.03 19.31
CA LEU A 30 14.09 -4.90 19.19
C LEU A 30 15.40 -4.10 19.10
N THR A 31 15.36 -2.89 18.54
CA THR A 31 16.52 -2.01 18.40
C THR A 31 16.86 -1.26 19.69
N THR A 32 15.85 -0.87 20.47
CA THR A 32 16.05 -0.14 21.75
C THR A 32 16.78 -0.99 22.79
N GLN A 33 16.82 -2.29 22.63
CA GLN A 33 17.59 -3.18 23.50
C GLN A 33 19.09 -3.24 23.19
N ASN A 34 19.51 -2.88 21.96
CA ASN A 34 20.87 -3.14 21.50
C ASN A 34 21.66 -1.94 20.97
N GLU A 35 21.07 -0.80 20.74
CA GLU A 35 21.71 0.47 20.36
C GLU A 35 20.73 1.42 19.63
N THR A 36 20.84 2.65 19.99
CA THR A 36 20.31 3.90 19.47
C THR A 36 19.95 3.91 17.99
N GLY A 37 18.65 3.97 17.69
CA GLY A 37 18.31 4.54 16.41
C GLY A 37 16.93 4.16 15.87
N TRP A 38 16.18 5.17 15.53
CA TRP A 38 14.96 5.09 14.73
C TRP A 38 15.19 4.45 13.34
N GLY A 39 16.47 4.26 12.94
CA GLY A 39 16.85 3.78 11.62
C GLY A 39 16.06 2.58 11.07
N PRO A 40 15.87 1.49 11.83
CA PRO A 40 15.13 0.33 11.35
C PRO A 40 13.62 0.56 11.21
N ALA A 41 13.05 1.44 12.02
CA ALA A 41 11.62 1.68 12.07
C ALA A 41 11.15 2.76 11.09
N ILE A 42 12.01 3.71 10.70
CA ILE A 42 11.64 4.86 9.86
C ILE A 42 11.06 4.41 8.52
N LEU A 43 11.72 3.50 7.82
CA LEU A 43 11.28 3.08 6.50
C LEU A 43 9.87 2.43 6.50
N PRO A 44 9.58 1.44 7.35
CA PRO A 44 8.24 0.88 7.45
C PRO A 44 7.18 1.90 7.89
N ILE A 45 7.52 2.87 8.77
CA ILE A 45 6.59 3.92 9.20
C ILE A 45 6.23 4.83 8.02
N ILE A 46 7.21 5.29 7.25
CA ILE A 46 6.96 6.12 6.07
C ILE A 46 6.06 5.38 5.07
N LEU A 47 6.38 4.12 4.78
CA LEU A 47 5.58 3.27 3.90
C LEU A 47 4.15 3.08 4.42
N ALA A 48 3.97 2.90 5.74
CA ALA A 48 2.66 2.75 6.36
C ALA A 48 1.82 4.03 6.23
N ILE A 49 2.39 5.19 6.51
CA ILE A 49 1.71 6.49 6.40
C ILE A 49 1.32 6.76 4.95
N LEU A 50 2.24 6.54 4.02
CA LEU A 50 1.99 6.75 2.60
C LEU A 50 0.92 5.80 2.06
N SER A 51 0.99 4.52 2.43
CA SER A 51 -0.03 3.51 2.08
C SER A 51 -1.41 3.89 2.63
N LEU A 52 -1.47 4.38 3.86
CA LEU A 52 -2.73 4.84 4.47
C LEU A 52 -3.31 6.05 3.72
N ALA A 53 -2.48 7.04 3.40
CA ALA A 53 -2.91 8.22 2.63
C ALA A 53 -3.48 7.83 1.25
N LEU A 54 -2.81 6.91 0.54
CA LEU A 54 -3.26 6.41 -0.75
C LEU A 54 -4.55 5.58 -0.65
N THR A 55 -4.72 4.84 0.47
CA THR A 55 -5.97 4.13 0.75
C THR A 55 -7.13 5.12 0.91
N ILE A 56 -6.93 6.21 1.64
CA ILE A 56 -7.94 7.27 1.80
C ILE A 56 -8.25 7.90 0.44
N MET A 57 -7.23 8.20 -0.38
CA MET A 57 -7.44 8.71 -1.74
C MET A 57 -8.26 7.74 -2.61
N SER A 58 -8.02 6.44 -2.50
CA SER A 58 -8.77 5.44 -3.26
C SER A 58 -10.26 5.41 -2.90
N LEU A 59 -10.62 5.70 -1.65
CA LEU A 59 -12.00 5.79 -1.19
C LEU A 59 -12.74 7.02 -1.72
N LEU A 60 -12.00 8.06 -2.15
CA LEU A 60 -12.58 9.28 -2.75
C LEU A 60 -13.07 9.07 -4.19
N ILE A 61 -12.96 7.86 -4.77
CA ILE A 61 -13.35 7.55 -6.15
C ILE A 61 -14.81 7.94 -6.46
N LYS A 62 -15.69 7.90 -5.47
CA LYS A 62 -17.08 8.33 -5.62
C LYS A 62 -17.28 9.84 -5.74
N ARG A 63 -16.40 10.61 -5.11
CA ARG A 63 -16.47 12.08 -5.11
C ARG A 63 -15.70 12.68 -6.28
N ASN A 64 -14.56 12.10 -6.60
CA ASN A 64 -13.72 12.50 -7.72
C ASN A 64 -13.06 11.25 -8.33
N TYR A 65 -13.57 10.83 -9.50
CA TYR A 65 -13.12 9.62 -10.18
C TYR A 65 -11.62 9.65 -10.49
N THR A 66 -11.10 10.77 -10.98
CA THR A 66 -9.68 10.92 -11.34
C THR A 66 -8.78 10.73 -10.12
N VAL A 67 -9.11 11.39 -9.01
CA VAL A 67 -8.33 11.29 -7.76
C VAL A 67 -8.39 9.87 -7.21
N GLY A 68 -9.56 9.24 -7.22
CA GLY A 68 -9.73 7.88 -6.76
C GLY A 68 -8.95 6.86 -7.60
N MET A 69 -8.95 7.01 -8.93
CA MET A 69 -8.19 6.12 -9.82
C MET A 69 -6.68 6.29 -9.65
N VAL A 70 -6.19 7.51 -9.51
CA VAL A 70 -4.77 7.77 -9.18
C VAL A 70 -4.42 7.12 -7.84
N GLY A 71 -5.26 7.28 -6.82
CA GLY A 71 -5.07 6.64 -5.51
C GLY A 71 -4.96 5.13 -5.61
N ILE A 72 -5.83 4.46 -6.38
CA ILE A 72 -5.79 3.01 -6.60
C ILE A 72 -4.48 2.58 -7.28
N HIS A 73 -4.07 3.25 -8.35
CA HIS A 73 -2.84 2.90 -9.07
C HIS A 73 -1.60 3.08 -8.19
N LEU A 74 -1.50 4.19 -7.48
CA LEU A 74 -0.39 4.43 -6.56
C LEU A 74 -0.40 3.45 -5.38
N ALA A 75 -1.57 3.14 -4.81
CA ALA A 75 -1.70 2.17 -3.74
C ALA A 75 -1.27 0.75 -4.17
N MET A 76 -1.43 0.38 -5.45
CA MET A 76 -0.91 -0.88 -5.98
C MET A 76 0.62 -0.90 -6.09
N ILE A 77 1.26 0.23 -6.38
CA ILE A 77 2.71 0.32 -6.50
C ILE A 77 3.38 0.25 -5.11
N MET A 78 2.71 0.68 -4.06
CA MET A 78 3.27 0.74 -2.70
C MET A 78 3.76 -0.60 -2.16
N PRO A 79 3.02 -1.73 -2.24
CA PRO A 79 3.54 -3.02 -1.82
C PRO A 79 4.76 -3.48 -2.62
N LEU A 80 4.82 -3.15 -3.92
CA LEU A 80 5.99 -3.47 -4.76
C LEU A 80 7.22 -2.66 -4.32
N ALA A 81 7.06 -1.36 -4.09
CA ALA A 81 8.13 -0.51 -3.55
C ALA A 81 8.56 -0.99 -2.16
N GLY A 82 7.61 -1.38 -1.30
CA GLY A 82 7.87 -1.97 0.00
C GLY A 82 8.68 -3.27 -0.09
N ALA A 83 8.32 -4.16 -1.01
CA ALA A 83 9.05 -5.41 -1.25
C ALA A 83 10.50 -5.15 -1.65
N LEU A 84 10.74 -4.21 -2.57
CA LEU A 84 12.08 -3.85 -3.03
C LEU A 84 12.91 -3.22 -1.91
N LEU A 85 12.39 -2.20 -1.25
CA LEU A 85 13.13 -1.46 -0.22
C LEU A 85 13.43 -2.32 1.01
N LEU A 86 12.46 -3.11 1.47
CA LEU A 86 12.65 -4.00 2.61
C LEU A 86 13.52 -5.22 2.25
N GLY A 87 13.40 -5.72 1.02
CA GLY A 87 14.25 -6.78 0.51
C GLY A 87 15.70 -6.37 0.38
N MET A 88 15.97 -5.20 -0.20
CA MET A 88 17.33 -4.63 -0.28
C MET A 88 17.94 -4.45 1.12
N ARG A 89 17.15 -3.92 2.04
CA ARG A 89 17.59 -3.74 3.42
C ARG A 89 17.89 -5.07 4.12
N ALA A 90 17.06 -6.09 3.94
CA ALA A 90 17.32 -7.42 4.48
C ALA A 90 18.61 -8.00 3.91
N TRP A 91 18.85 -7.79 2.61
CA TRP A 91 20.06 -8.22 1.94
C TRP A 91 21.32 -7.52 2.48
N ASP A 92 21.30 -6.19 2.62
CA ASP A 92 22.42 -5.41 3.15
C ASP A 92 22.75 -5.83 4.58
N GLN A 93 21.76 -6.01 5.43
CA GLN A 93 21.95 -6.48 6.80
C GLN A 93 22.53 -7.89 6.86
N TYR A 94 22.11 -8.77 5.96
CA TYR A 94 22.65 -10.12 5.83
C TYR A 94 24.13 -10.11 5.42
N GLN A 95 24.52 -9.26 4.48
CA GLN A 95 25.91 -9.13 4.02
C GLN A 95 26.85 -8.62 5.10
N VAL A 96 26.40 -7.72 5.96
CA VAL A 96 27.18 -7.18 7.09
C VAL A 96 27.28 -8.19 8.25
N GLY A 97 26.71 -9.39 8.10
CA GLY A 97 26.77 -10.44 9.12
C GLY A 97 25.83 -10.22 10.29
N GLN A 98 24.89 -9.29 10.20
CA GLN A 98 23.82 -9.13 11.15
C GLN A 98 22.79 -10.25 10.94
N GLN A 99 23.09 -11.41 11.47
CA GLN A 99 22.14 -12.52 11.51
C GLN A 99 21.24 -12.34 12.73
N GLY A 100 19.97 -12.09 12.52
CA GLY A 100 19.07 -11.91 13.64
C GLY A 100 17.62 -11.63 13.25
N THR A 101 16.81 -11.40 14.25
CA THR A 101 15.37 -11.17 14.14
C THR A 101 15.03 -10.02 13.18
N GLN A 102 15.90 -9.01 13.04
CA GLN A 102 15.67 -7.87 12.15
C GLN A 102 15.74 -8.25 10.66
N VAL A 103 16.72 -9.05 10.27
CA VAL A 103 16.87 -9.56 8.88
C VAL A 103 15.67 -10.43 8.52
N THR A 104 15.30 -11.33 9.44
CA THR A 104 14.14 -12.21 9.27
C THR A 104 12.86 -11.40 9.15
N LEU A 105 12.65 -10.39 10.00
CA LEU A 105 11.49 -9.51 9.97
C LEU A 105 11.39 -8.75 8.64
N ALA A 106 12.48 -8.13 8.19
CA ALA A 106 12.52 -7.40 6.92
C ALA A 106 12.28 -8.34 5.72
N GLY A 107 12.85 -9.53 5.72
CA GLY A 107 12.62 -10.55 4.70
C GLY A 107 11.18 -11.03 4.64
N MET A 108 10.58 -11.36 5.78
CA MET A 108 9.16 -11.75 5.86
C MET A 108 8.24 -10.63 5.36
N MET A 109 8.55 -9.37 5.68
CA MET A 109 7.79 -8.23 5.20
C MET A 109 7.92 -8.02 3.70
N ALA A 110 9.10 -8.25 3.11
CA ALA A 110 9.27 -8.21 1.67
C ALA A 110 8.41 -9.27 0.97
N VAL A 111 8.39 -10.51 1.47
CA VAL A 111 7.54 -11.59 0.93
C VAL A 111 6.05 -11.26 1.08
N THR A 112 5.64 -10.76 2.24
CA THR A 112 4.24 -10.34 2.48
C THR A 112 3.84 -9.21 1.53
N SER A 113 4.73 -8.26 1.26
CA SER A 113 4.47 -7.16 0.33
C SER A 113 4.25 -7.66 -1.10
N ILE A 114 4.99 -8.66 -1.55
CA ILE A 114 4.77 -9.31 -2.85
C ILE A 114 3.40 -9.99 -2.88
N TYR A 115 3.03 -10.73 -1.83
CA TYR A 115 1.73 -11.37 -1.73
C TYR A 115 0.58 -10.36 -1.79
N VAL A 116 0.68 -9.25 -1.06
CA VAL A 116 -0.32 -8.18 -1.07
C VAL A 116 -0.41 -7.55 -2.45
N PHE A 117 0.71 -7.30 -3.13
CA PHE A 117 0.74 -6.78 -4.49
C PHE A 117 -0.03 -7.67 -5.47
N VAL A 118 0.25 -8.97 -5.46
CA VAL A 118 -0.43 -9.95 -6.32
C VAL A 118 -1.93 -9.98 -6.01
N THR A 119 -2.30 -9.98 -4.73
CA THR A 119 -3.71 -9.97 -4.31
C THR A 119 -4.43 -8.71 -4.79
N MET A 120 -3.80 -7.54 -4.66
CA MET A 120 -4.35 -6.28 -5.16
C MET A 120 -4.53 -6.28 -6.68
N MET A 121 -3.58 -6.86 -7.42
CA MET A 121 -3.70 -7.02 -8.88
C MET A 121 -4.91 -7.85 -9.27
N LEU A 122 -5.19 -8.94 -8.55
CA LEU A 122 -6.32 -9.83 -8.83
C LEU A 122 -7.68 -9.17 -8.53
N ILE A 123 -7.73 -8.31 -7.50
CA ILE A 123 -8.98 -7.65 -7.05
C ILE A 123 -9.16 -6.26 -7.71
N ARG A 124 -8.25 -5.86 -8.60
CA ARG A 124 -8.29 -4.55 -9.24
C ARG A 124 -9.70 -4.21 -9.75
N PRO A 125 -10.26 -3.03 -9.37
CA PRO A 125 -11.55 -2.56 -9.89
C PRO A 125 -11.49 -2.41 -11.42
N LYS A 126 -12.47 -2.98 -12.14
CA LYS A 126 -12.60 -2.82 -13.59
C LYS A 126 -13.33 -1.50 -13.90
N LYS A 127 -13.06 -0.94 -15.08
CA LYS A 127 -13.67 0.31 -15.56
C LYS A 127 -15.22 0.22 -15.62
N GLU A 128 -15.76 -0.98 -15.82
CA GLU A 128 -17.20 -1.25 -15.88
C GLU A 128 -17.95 -0.97 -14.55
N GLU A 129 -17.22 -0.89 -13.43
CA GLU A 129 -17.79 -0.55 -12.12
C GLU A 129 -17.88 0.97 -11.88
N ALA A 130 -17.40 1.80 -12.83
CA ALA A 130 -17.61 3.25 -12.79
C ALA A 130 -19.12 3.53 -13.00
N PRO A 131 -19.76 4.38 -12.16
CA PRO A 131 -21.17 4.67 -12.32
C PRO A 131 -21.46 5.24 -13.71
N ALA A 132 -22.38 4.61 -14.43
CA ALA A 132 -22.81 4.95 -15.78
C ALA A 132 -23.37 6.39 -15.92
N THR A 133 -23.46 7.14 -14.84
CA THR A 133 -23.98 8.52 -14.79
C THR A 133 -23.07 9.56 -15.44
N MET A 134 -21.77 9.28 -15.67
CA MET A 134 -20.88 10.26 -16.32
C MET A 134 -20.96 10.23 -17.85
N ASP A 135 -21.14 9.08 -18.48
CA ASP A 135 -21.29 8.97 -19.93
C ASP A 135 -22.59 9.61 -20.44
N SER A 136 -23.63 9.66 -19.58
CA SER A 136 -24.92 10.28 -19.94
C SER A 136 -24.87 11.81 -19.89
N GLN A 137 -24.07 12.40 -19.00
CA GLN A 137 -23.94 13.87 -18.93
C GLN A 137 -23.09 14.42 -20.09
N GLU A 138 -22.05 13.74 -20.48
CA GLU A 138 -21.17 14.17 -21.57
C GLU A 138 -21.92 14.14 -22.94
N LYS A 139 -22.75 13.11 -23.15
CA LYS A 139 -23.59 13.03 -24.36
C LYS A 139 -24.71 14.10 -24.41
N THR A 140 -25.27 14.46 -23.26
CA THR A 140 -26.35 15.47 -23.20
C THR A 140 -25.80 16.87 -23.49
N THR A 141 -24.57 17.16 -23.09
CA THR A 141 -23.91 18.46 -23.35
C THR A 141 -23.47 18.61 -24.82
N ALA A 142 -23.14 17.50 -25.48
CA ALA A 142 -22.71 17.49 -26.90
C ALA A 142 -23.88 17.62 -27.92
N ILE A 143 -25.13 17.35 -27.50
CA ILE A 143 -26.31 17.42 -28.37
C ILE A 143 -27.00 18.79 -28.24
N GLY A 144 -26.64 19.61 -27.24
CA GLY A 144 -27.24 20.92 -26.95
C GLY A 144 -26.48 22.12 -27.54
N GLN A 145 -25.51 21.93 -28.43
CA GLN A 145 -24.86 22.94 -29.26
C GLN A 145 -25.15 22.66 -30.73
#